data_e1b8385e63fbc7d067cd784af25264a6
#
_entry.id   e1b8385e63fbc7d067cd784af25264a6
#
_cell.length_a   1.000
_cell.length_b   1.000
_cell.length_c   1.000
_cell.angle_alpha   90.00
_cell.angle_beta   90.00
_cell.angle_gamma   90.00
#
_symmetry.space_group_name_H-M   'P 1'
#
loop_
_entity.id
_entity.type
_entity.pdbx_description
1 polymer ?
#
loop_
_entity_poly.entity_id
_entity_poly.type
_entity_poly.pdbx_seq_one_letter_code
_entity_poly.pdbx_strand_id
1 'polypeptide(L)'
;MKSIVIIPVFREIGRIGRVLSRFEDSQVDQICLVIDDPIPIIRQEIEEARKTIKTPVTIIENPVRKGIGHAIRQGYSYALSNGYELVVVMAGNGKDDPREIPRLTTPILKQGFDYVQGSRYVRGGRHDKNPFIRSAFVRMFPVVWTALTGVRCSDVTNGFRAYKASLLKDPRVNIWQDWLDRYQLEYYLHYKALTLGYRFVERPVSKTYPFRNKGGYSHISPMRDWWQIVGPLFLLKMGAKD
;
A
#
# COMPACT_ATOMS: atom_id res chain seq x y z
N MET A 1 -0.24 -8.56 18.81
CA MET A 1 -1.07 -8.41 17.59
C MET A 1 -0.43 -9.22 16.49
N LYS A 2 -1.15 -10.17 15.95
CA LYS A 2 -0.69 -10.99 14.82
C LYS A 2 -0.66 -10.11 13.55
N SER A 3 0.48 -10.04 12.87
CA SER A 3 0.76 -9.08 11.81
C SER A 3 0.99 -9.75 10.46
N ILE A 4 0.56 -9.10 9.40
CA ILE A 4 0.75 -9.56 8.02
C ILE A 4 1.14 -8.40 7.12
N VAL A 5 2.05 -8.66 6.17
CA VAL A 5 2.30 -7.74 5.06
C VAL A 5 1.67 -8.29 3.78
N ILE A 6 0.89 -7.47 3.11
CA ILE A 6 0.26 -7.77 1.83
C ILE A 6 1.04 -7.06 0.73
N ILE A 7 1.51 -7.83 -0.25
CA ILE A 7 2.33 -7.36 -1.36
C ILE A 7 1.64 -7.74 -2.67
N PRO A 8 0.93 -6.81 -3.32
CA PRO A 8 0.42 -7.04 -4.67
C PRO A 8 1.60 -7.10 -5.66
N VAL A 9 1.58 -8.11 -6.52
CA VAL A 9 2.63 -8.39 -7.51
C VAL A 9 2.02 -8.45 -8.90
N PHE A 10 2.49 -7.61 -9.83
CA PHE A 10 2.12 -7.65 -11.23
C PHE A 10 3.34 -7.41 -12.11
N ARG A 11 3.84 -8.48 -12.74
CA ARG A 11 5.00 -8.47 -13.66
C ARG A 11 6.25 -7.79 -13.09
N GLU A 12 6.50 -7.97 -11.78
CA GLU A 12 7.65 -7.40 -11.07
C GLU A 12 8.94 -8.22 -11.27
N ILE A 13 9.24 -8.55 -12.53
CA ILE A 13 10.41 -9.36 -12.93
C ILE A 13 11.71 -8.70 -12.47
N GLY A 14 12.60 -9.48 -11.85
CA GLY A 14 13.87 -9.04 -11.30
C GLY A 14 13.74 -8.12 -10.07
N ARG A 15 12.51 -7.97 -9.53
CA ARG A 15 12.24 -7.06 -8.42
C ARG A 15 11.69 -7.76 -7.20
N ILE A 16 10.72 -8.67 -7.39
CA ILE A 16 10.04 -9.32 -6.26
C ILE A 16 11.01 -10.16 -5.42
N GLY A 17 11.90 -10.91 -6.05
CA GLY A 17 12.94 -11.66 -5.33
C GLY A 17 13.84 -10.75 -4.48
N ARG A 18 14.21 -9.57 -5.00
CA ARG A 18 15.00 -8.57 -4.25
C ARG A 18 14.23 -7.91 -3.12
N VAL A 19 12.92 -7.71 -3.27
CA VAL A 19 12.08 -7.22 -2.17
C VAL A 19 12.05 -8.25 -1.06
N LEU A 20 11.81 -9.50 -1.41
CA LEU A 20 11.73 -10.59 -0.46
C LEU A 20 13.05 -10.81 0.28
N SER A 21 14.20 -10.76 -0.42
CA SER A 21 15.53 -10.94 0.21
C SER A 21 15.93 -9.84 1.20
N ARG A 22 15.17 -8.73 1.28
CA ARG A 22 15.38 -7.65 2.25
C ARG A 22 14.55 -7.78 3.52
N PHE A 23 13.68 -8.79 3.59
CA PHE A 23 12.95 -9.04 4.83
C PHE A 23 13.92 -9.54 5.90
N GLU A 24 13.86 -8.92 7.06
CA GLU A 24 14.55 -9.34 8.27
C GLU A 24 13.59 -10.15 9.15
N ASP A 25 14.14 -10.99 10.01
CA ASP A 25 13.35 -11.83 10.90
C ASP A 25 12.46 -10.98 11.83
N SER A 26 11.26 -11.49 12.09
CA SER A 26 10.33 -10.92 13.08
C SER A 26 9.79 -9.52 12.78
N GLN A 27 9.90 -9.03 11.54
CA GLN A 27 9.26 -7.76 11.16
C GLN A 27 7.74 -7.86 11.08
N VAL A 28 7.26 -9.00 10.61
CA VAL A 28 5.84 -9.40 10.56
C VAL A 28 5.74 -10.92 10.75
N ASP A 29 4.58 -11.41 11.16
CA ASP A 29 4.36 -12.84 11.35
C ASP A 29 4.09 -13.57 10.02
N GLN A 30 3.69 -12.86 8.97
CA GLN A 30 3.34 -13.44 7.67
C GLN A 30 3.60 -12.47 6.52
N ILE A 31 4.09 -13.00 5.40
CA ILE A 31 4.12 -12.32 4.09
C ILE A 31 3.02 -12.93 3.22
N CYS A 32 2.14 -12.12 2.67
CA CYS A 32 1.12 -12.52 1.70
C CYS A 32 1.40 -11.85 0.36
N LEU A 33 1.82 -12.66 -0.61
CA LEU A 33 2.00 -12.23 -1.99
C LEU A 33 0.71 -12.48 -2.76
N VAL A 34 0.16 -11.45 -3.39
CA VAL A 34 -1.00 -11.60 -4.27
C VAL A 34 -0.57 -11.30 -5.70
N ILE A 35 -0.43 -12.36 -6.49
CA ILE A 35 0.09 -12.28 -7.86
C ILE A 35 -1.09 -12.10 -8.82
N ASP A 36 -1.10 -10.97 -9.50
CA ASP A 36 -2.11 -10.65 -10.51
C ASP A 36 -1.53 -10.96 -11.91
N ASP A 37 -2.12 -11.93 -12.63
CA ASP A 37 -1.60 -12.45 -13.90
C ASP A 37 -0.21 -13.12 -13.75
N PRO A 38 -0.13 -14.30 -13.07
CA PRO A 38 1.14 -14.96 -12.76
C PRO A 38 1.85 -15.48 -14.01
N ILE A 39 3.16 -15.22 -14.08
CA ILE A 39 4.04 -15.76 -15.11
C ILE A 39 5.14 -16.63 -14.49
N PRO A 40 5.67 -17.65 -15.21
CA PRO A 40 6.60 -18.63 -14.63
C PRO A 40 7.82 -18.01 -13.95
N ILE A 41 8.41 -16.99 -14.56
CA ILE A 41 9.61 -16.33 -14.01
C ILE A 41 9.38 -15.67 -12.65
N ILE A 42 8.20 -15.08 -12.42
CA ILE A 42 7.84 -14.48 -11.12
C ILE A 42 7.72 -15.57 -10.04
N ARG A 43 7.09 -16.70 -10.38
CA ARG A 43 7.00 -17.83 -9.44
C ARG A 43 8.39 -18.36 -9.09
N GLN A 44 9.27 -18.52 -10.06
CA GLN A 44 10.64 -18.96 -9.83
C GLN A 44 11.41 -18.00 -8.90
N GLU A 45 11.34 -16.68 -9.14
CA GLU A 45 11.99 -15.68 -8.29
C GLU A 45 11.47 -15.74 -6.83
N ILE A 46 10.16 -15.95 -6.65
CA ILE A 46 9.55 -16.07 -5.32
C ILE A 46 10.02 -17.36 -4.63
N GLU A 47 9.99 -18.50 -5.32
CA GLU A 47 10.44 -19.79 -4.74
C GLU A 47 11.92 -19.76 -4.37
N GLU A 48 12.78 -19.13 -5.16
CA GLU A 48 14.19 -18.95 -4.79
C GLU A 48 14.35 -18.05 -3.54
N ALA A 49 13.62 -16.93 -3.48
CA ALA A 49 13.69 -16.06 -2.33
C ALA A 49 13.15 -16.72 -1.04
N ARG A 50 12.11 -17.56 -1.14
CA ARG A 50 11.53 -18.29 0.00
C ARG A 50 12.53 -19.19 0.71
N LYS A 51 13.55 -19.68 0.02
CA LYS A 51 14.59 -20.56 0.62
C LYS A 51 15.43 -19.84 1.69
N THR A 52 15.49 -18.52 1.63
CA THR A 52 16.33 -17.69 2.52
C THR A 52 15.53 -16.89 3.55
N ILE A 53 14.22 -16.81 3.41
CA ILE A 53 13.33 -16.04 4.29
C ILE A 53 12.77 -16.97 5.36
N LYS A 54 12.90 -16.57 6.62
CA LYS A 54 12.32 -17.31 7.75
C LYS A 54 10.84 -16.99 7.98
N THR A 55 10.41 -15.78 7.63
CA THR A 55 8.99 -15.39 7.75
C THR A 55 8.14 -16.22 6.79
N PRO A 56 7.06 -16.85 7.25
CA PRO A 56 6.15 -17.63 6.41
C PRO A 56 5.61 -16.80 5.24
N VAL A 57 5.58 -17.41 4.03
CA VAL A 57 5.08 -16.76 2.81
C VAL A 57 3.88 -17.52 2.27
N THR A 58 2.75 -16.84 2.15
CA THR A 58 1.55 -17.32 1.44
C THR A 58 1.47 -16.65 0.07
N ILE A 59 1.10 -17.43 -0.94
CA ILE A 59 0.89 -16.95 -2.31
C ILE A 59 -0.58 -17.12 -2.67
N ILE A 60 -1.20 -16.06 -3.16
CA ILE A 60 -2.53 -16.04 -3.75
C ILE A 60 -2.37 -15.62 -5.21
N GLU A 61 -3.00 -16.33 -6.14
CA GLU A 61 -2.86 -16.06 -7.57
C GLU A 61 -4.20 -15.72 -8.20
N ASN A 62 -4.24 -14.67 -9.00
CA ASN A 62 -5.32 -14.35 -9.93
C ASN A 62 -4.91 -14.82 -11.33
N PRO A 63 -5.61 -15.77 -11.95
CA PRO A 63 -5.24 -16.28 -13.26
C PRO A 63 -5.18 -15.19 -14.35
N VAL A 64 -5.95 -14.11 -14.18
CA VAL A 64 -6.00 -12.97 -15.09
C VAL A 64 -5.89 -11.67 -14.29
N ARG A 65 -5.38 -10.63 -14.94
CA ARG A 65 -5.22 -9.30 -14.34
C ARG A 65 -6.56 -8.70 -13.92
N LYS A 66 -6.72 -8.43 -12.63
CA LYS A 66 -7.92 -7.78 -12.05
C LYS A 66 -7.65 -6.37 -11.51
N GLY A 67 -6.41 -6.05 -11.21
CA GLY A 67 -5.97 -4.76 -10.72
C GLY A 67 -5.48 -4.77 -9.28
N ILE A 68 -4.71 -3.74 -8.93
CA ILE A 68 -4.00 -3.65 -7.63
C ILE A 68 -4.98 -3.64 -6.44
N GLY A 69 -6.11 -2.94 -6.56
CA GLY A 69 -7.11 -2.89 -5.49
C GLY A 69 -7.74 -4.26 -5.25
N HIS A 70 -8.07 -5.00 -6.33
CA HIS A 70 -8.55 -6.37 -6.22
C HIS A 70 -7.53 -7.28 -5.52
N ALA A 71 -6.26 -7.22 -5.93
CA ALA A 71 -5.19 -8.01 -5.32
C ALA A 71 -5.04 -7.70 -3.82
N ILE A 72 -5.06 -6.43 -3.44
CA ILE A 72 -4.98 -6.03 -2.02
C ILE A 72 -6.20 -6.55 -1.25
N ARG A 73 -7.43 -6.48 -1.81
CA ARG A 73 -8.65 -7.01 -1.17
C ARG A 73 -8.59 -8.52 -0.93
N GLN A 74 -7.99 -9.29 -1.82
CA GLN A 74 -7.75 -10.71 -1.58
C GLN A 74 -6.79 -10.93 -0.41
N GLY A 75 -5.74 -10.14 -0.33
CA GLY A 75 -4.86 -10.13 0.84
C GLY A 75 -5.61 -9.76 2.13
N TYR A 76 -6.54 -8.80 2.09
CA TYR A 76 -7.40 -8.46 3.23
C TYR A 76 -8.31 -9.62 3.62
N SER A 77 -8.95 -10.27 2.64
CA SER A 77 -9.78 -11.45 2.89
C SER A 77 -8.98 -12.54 3.61
N TYR A 78 -7.79 -12.84 3.12
CA TYR A 78 -6.88 -13.80 3.77
C TYR A 78 -6.50 -13.37 5.18
N ALA A 79 -6.13 -12.10 5.37
CA ALA A 79 -5.76 -11.56 6.66
C ALA A 79 -6.89 -11.67 7.69
N LEU A 80 -8.11 -11.29 7.29
CA LEU A 80 -9.29 -11.33 8.15
C LEU A 80 -9.70 -12.76 8.53
N SER A 81 -9.69 -13.67 7.54
CA SER A 81 -10.05 -15.09 7.76
C SER A 81 -9.04 -15.85 8.62
N ASN A 82 -7.78 -15.39 8.69
CA ASN A 82 -6.72 -16.00 9.47
C ASN A 82 -6.40 -15.26 10.78
N GLY A 83 -7.25 -14.30 11.17
CA GLY A 83 -7.17 -13.63 12.47
C GLY A 83 -5.98 -12.65 12.60
N TYR A 84 -5.47 -12.10 11.51
CA TYR A 84 -4.47 -11.05 11.59
C TYR A 84 -5.10 -9.75 12.07
N GLU A 85 -4.42 -9.08 12.99
CA GLU A 85 -4.89 -7.86 13.66
C GLU A 85 -4.21 -6.59 13.15
N LEU A 86 -2.99 -6.73 12.60
CA LEU A 86 -2.18 -5.65 12.04
C LEU A 86 -1.85 -5.98 10.59
N VAL A 87 -2.26 -5.09 9.70
CA VAL A 87 -2.03 -5.22 8.26
C VAL A 87 -1.05 -4.15 7.79
N VAL A 88 -0.05 -4.58 7.04
CA VAL A 88 0.85 -3.70 6.28
C VAL A 88 0.59 -3.91 4.80
N VAL A 89 0.54 -2.85 4.01
CA VAL A 89 0.52 -2.91 2.55
C VAL A 89 1.78 -2.25 2.02
N MET A 90 2.48 -2.92 1.12
CA MET A 90 3.66 -2.38 0.43
C MET A 90 3.73 -2.87 -1.01
N ALA A 91 4.42 -2.12 -1.87
CA ALA A 91 4.55 -2.49 -3.27
C ALA A 91 5.64 -3.54 -3.51
N GLY A 92 5.35 -4.53 -4.38
CA GLY A 92 6.32 -5.56 -4.80
C GLY A 92 7.41 -5.08 -5.79
N ASN A 93 7.38 -3.81 -6.19
CA ASN A 93 8.22 -3.25 -7.25
C ASN A 93 9.61 -2.74 -6.80
N GLY A 94 9.98 -2.96 -5.54
CA GLY A 94 11.27 -2.60 -4.98
C GLY A 94 11.45 -1.11 -4.66
N LYS A 95 10.38 -0.32 -4.71
CA LYS A 95 10.43 1.12 -4.34
C LYS A 95 10.33 1.33 -2.84
N ASP A 96 9.63 0.45 -2.14
CA ASP A 96 9.53 0.42 -0.68
C ASP A 96 10.57 -0.55 -0.12
N ASP A 97 11.07 -0.26 1.07
CA ASP A 97 12.04 -1.13 1.76
C ASP A 97 11.35 -1.86 2.91
N PRO A 98 11.30 -3.21 2.90
CA PRO A 98 10.72 -4.00 4.00
C PRO A 98 11.32 -3.67 5.37
N ARG A 99 12.60 -3.30 5.43
CA ARG A 99 13.30 -2.94 6.68
C ARG A 99 12.71 -1.70 7.37
N GLU A 100 11.86 -0.95 6.67
CA GLU A 100 11.13 0.19 7.24
C GLU A 100 9.75 -0.18 7.81
N ILE A 101 9.30 -1.44 7.68
CA ILE A 101 8.03 -1.93 8.27
C ILE A 101 7.93 -1.58 9.76
N PRO A 102 8.97 -1.76 10.60
CA PRO A 102 8.90 -1.39 12.01
C PRO A 102 8.58 0.08 12.27
N ARG A 103 8.92 1.00 11.34
CA ARG A 103 8.55 2.42 11.47
C ARG A 103 7.04 2.63 11.37
N LEU A 104 6.34 1.76 10.64
CA LEU A 104 4.89 1.83 10.46
C LEU A 104 4.14 1.03 11.54
N THR A 105 4.68 -0.11 11.96
CA THR A 105 4.00 -1.00 12.91
C THR A 105 4.18 -0.58 14.36
N THR A 106 5.35 -0.06 14.75
CA THR A 106 5.64 0.38 16.12
C THR A 106 4.63 1.40 16.68
N PRO A 107 4.19 2.43 15.93
CA PRO A 107 3.17 3.35 16.44
C PRO A 107 1.84 2.67 16.76
N ILE A 108 1.46 1.65 16.00
CA ILE A 108 0.24 0.88 16.26
C ILE A 108 0.42 0.00 17.50
N LEU A 109 1.53 -0.73 17.56
CA LEU A 109 1.81 -1.70 18.61
C LEU A 109 2.06 -1.05 19.98
N LYS A 110 2.73 0.11 20.01
CA LYS A 110 3.24 0.71 21.24
C LYS A 110 2.63 2.06 21.61
N GLN A 111 2.02 2.78 20.66
CA GLN A 111 1.55 4.16 20.87
C GLN A 111 0.03 4.32 20.68
N GLY A 112 -0.67 3.22 20.37
CA GLY A 112 -2.12 3.17 20.26
C GLY A 112 -2.69 3.85 19.02
N PHE A 113 -1.88 4.09 17.96
CA PHE A 113 -2.41 4.53 16.67
C PHE A 113 -3.15 3.39 15.97
N ASP A 114 -4.08 3.76 15.10
CA ASP A 114 -4.90 2.80 14.36
C ASP A 114 -4.47 2.70 12.90
N TYR A 115 -3.95 3.82 12.36
CA TYR A 115 -3.53 3.95 10.98
C TYR A 115 -2.23 4.75 10.87
N VAL A 116 -1.24 4.20 10.17
CA VAL A 116 0.06 4.82 9.93
C VAL A 116 0.34 4.92 8.45
N GLN A 117 0.55 6.14 7.97
CA GLN A 117 0.95 6.45 6.61
C GLN A 117 2.46 6.60 6.52
N GLY A 118 3.11 5.85 5.64
CA GLY A 118 4.49 6.12 5.28
C GLY A 118 4.59 7.42 4.47
N SER A 119 5.44 8.33 4.87
CA SER A 119 5.62 9.62 4.18
C SER A 119 7.08 9.85 3.80
N ARG A 120 7.26 10.29 2.55
CA ARG A 120 8.54 10.73 1.99
C ARG A 120 8.89 12.16 2.39
N TYR A 121 7.91 12.91 2.90
CA TYR A 121 8.00 14.36 3.08
C TYR A 121 8.05 14.81 4.54
N VAL A 122 7.83 13.92 5.50
CA VAL A 122 8.11 14.20 6.92
C VAL A 122 9.60 14.11 7.21
N ARG A 123 10.06 14.73 8.29
CA ARG A 123 11.48 14.73 8.69
C ARG A 123 12.02 13.30 8.78
N GLY A 124 13.06 13.00 8.01
CA GLY A 124 13.67 11.67 7.89
C GLY A 124 13.13 10.83 6.72
N GLY A 125 12.07 11.26 6.05
CA GLY A 125 11.60 10.64 4.81
C GLY A 125 12.52 10.95 3.63
N ARG A 126 12.56 10.06 2.63
CA ARG A 126 13.44 10.19 1.46
C ARG A 126 12.73 9.78 0.18
N HIS A 127 13.06 10.45 -0.92
CA HIS A 127 12.63 10.05 -2.27
C HIS A 127 13.68 10.46 -3.29
N ASP A 128 13.81 9.67 -4.34
CA ASP A 128 14.60 10.06 -5.51
C ASP A 128 13.91 11.22 -6.26
N LYS A 129 14.69 11.97 -7.04
CA LYS A 129 14.18 13.10 -7.83
C LYS A 129 13.09 12.63 -8.81
N ASN A 130 11.91 13.17 -8.66
CA ASN A 130 10.80 12.98 -9.61
C ASN A 130 10.86 14.01 -10.77
N PRO A 131 10.27 13.71 -11.93
CA PRO A 131 10.03 14.72 -12.97
C PRO A 131 9.21 15.90 -12.39
N PHE A 132 9.51 17.12 -12.87
CA PHE A 132 8.94 18.36 -12.33
C PHE A 132 7.40 18.37 -12.27
N ILE A 133 6.73 17.95 -13.34
CA ILE A 133 5.26 17.88 -13.43
C ILE A 133 4.68 16.97 -12.34
N ARG A 134 5.28 15.80 -12.14
CA ARG A 134 4.84 14.87 -11.09
C ARG A 134 5.06 15.46 -9.69
N SER A 135 6.14 16.19 -9.49
CA SER A 135 6.44 16.85 -8.22
C SER A 135 5.41 17.92 -7.87
N ALA A 136 4.93 18.68 -8.86
CA ALA A 136 3.87 19.68 -8.67
C ALA A 136 2.55 19.04 -8.22
N PHE A 137 2.11 17.98 -8.91
CA PHE A 137 0.90 17.23 -8.53
C PHE A 137 0.99 16.63 -7.12
N VAL A 138 2.11 15.99 -6.81
CA VAL A 138 2.31 15.37 -5.49
C VAL A 138 2.31 16.42 -4.37
N ARG A 139 2.76 17.65 -4.63
CA ARG A 139 2.72 18.77 -3.67
C ARG A 139 1.34 19.42 -3.53
N MET A 140 0.56 19.47 -4.61
CA MET A 140 -0.81 20.01 -4.57
C MET A 140 -1.81 19.07 -3.91
N PHE A 141 -1.63 17.77 -4.07
CA PHE A 141 -2.59 16.78 -3.60
C PHE A 141 -2.84 16.81 -2.08
N PRO A 142 -1.84 17.02 -1.20
CA PRO A 142 -2.05 17.23 0.23
C PRO A 142 -2.99 18.39 0.57
N VAL A 143 -2.98 19.47 -0.22
CA VAL A 143 -3.87 20.62 -0.01
C VAL A 143 -5.31 20.23 -0.31
N VAL A 144 -5.56 19.63 -1.48
CA VAL A 144 -6.88 19.11 -1.87
C VAL A 144 -7.36 18.07 -0.86
N TRP A 145 -6.47 17.18 -0.43
CA TRP A 145 -6.76 16.15 0.56
C TRP A 145 -7.21 16.77 1.91
N THR A 146 -6.47 17.75 2.39
CA THR A 146 -6.84 18.45 3.64
C THR A 146 -8.19 19.13 3.54
N ALA A 147 -8.50 19.74 2.39
CA ALA A 147 -9.81 20.36 2.14
C ALA A 147 -10.96 19.33 2.11
N LEU A 148 -10.69 18.10 1.65
CA LEU A 148 -11.67 17.02 1.59
C LEU A 148 -11.90 16.35 2.93
N THR A 149 -10.82 16.10 3.70
CA THR A 149 -10.86 15.28 4.92
C THR A 149 -10.81 16.08 6.22
N GLY A 150 -10.38 17.34 6.16
CA GLY A 150 -10.08 18.15 7.35
C GLY A 150 -8.76 17.75 8.06
N VAL A 151 -8.07 16.72 7.59
CA VAL A 151 -6.86 16.18 8.22
C VAL A 151 -5.64 16.38 7.32
N ARG A 152 -4.59 16.98 7.89
CA ARG A 152 -3.32 17.16 7.17
C ARG A 152 -2.61 15.82 6.97
N CYS A 153 -2.22 15.57 5.72
CA CYS A 153 -1.39 14.44 5.34
C CYS A 153 -0.37 14.92 4.32
N SER A 154 0.91 14.68 4.57
CA SER A 154 1.99 15.18 3.70
C SER A 154 2.23 14.29 2.48
N ASP A 155 1.89 13.00 2.55
CA ASP A 155 2.12 12.03 1.47
C ASP A 155 0.94 11.08 1.25
N VAL A 156 -0.14 11.60 0.70
CA VAL A 156 -1.36 10.84 0.38
C VAL A 156 -1.11 9.74 -0.66
N THR A 157 -0.12 9.92 -1.53
CA THR A 157 0.11 9.06 -2.70
C THR A 157 1.00 7.84 -2.43
N ASN A 158 1.50 7.70 -1.21
CA ASN A 158 2.34 6.56 -0.87
C ASN A 158 1.48 5.36 -0.43
N GLY A 159 1.62 4.23 -1.10
CA GLY A 159 0.92 2.98 -0.77
C GLY A 159 1.56 2.19 0.39
N PHE A 160 2.69 2.62 0.94
CA PHE A 160 3.32 1.95 2.08
C PHE A 160 2.66 2.39 3.39
N ARG A 161 1.83 1.53 3.95
CA ARG A 161 0.91 1.84 5.05
C ARG A 161 0.78 0.68 6.02
N ALA A 162 0.43 0.98 7.27
CA ALA A 162 0.04 -0.02 8.27
C ALA A 162 -1.20 0.43 9.01
N TYR A 163 -2.07 -0.51 9.37
CA TYR A 163 -3.30 -0.23 10.11
C TYR A 163 -3.83 -1.48 10.83
N LYS A 164 -4.65 -1.24 11.83
CA LYS A 164 -5.38 -2.31 12.51
C LYS A 164 -6.42 -2.92 11.58
N ALA A 165 -6.56 -4.23 11.62
CA ALA A 165 -7.59 -4.94 10.86
C ALA A 165 -9.02 -4.57 11.28
N SER A 166 -9.21 -3.95 12.45
CA SER A 166 -10.49 -3.39 12.87
C SER A 166 -11.03 -2.33 11.91
N LEU A 167 -10.16 -1.57 11.25
CA LEU A 167 -10.55 -0.63 10.19
C LEU A 167 -11.23 -1.35 9.00
N LEU A 168 -10.75 -2.53 8.63
CA LEU A 168 -11.32 -3.33 7.54
C LEU A 168 -12.64 -4.01 7.91
N LYS A 169 -12.91 -4.13 9.22
CA LYS A 169 -14.14 -4.73 9.78
C LYS A 169 -15.19 -3.68 10.16
N ASP A 170 -14.87 -2.40 10.09
CA ASP A 170 -15.81 -1.32 10.41
C ASP A 170 -16.96 -1.31 9.40
N PRO A 171 -18.24 -1.44 9.83
CA PRO A 171 -19.37 -1.47 8.91
C PRO A 171 -19.53 -0.21 8.07
N ARG A 172 -18.90 0.90 8.47
CA ARG A 172 -18.85 2.17 7.72
C ARG A 172 -17.77 2.15 6.63
N VAL A 173 -16.98 1.07 6.53
CA VAL A 173 -15.88 0.91 5.57
C VAL A 173 -16.16 -0.29 4.69
N ASN A 174 -16.81 -0.06 3.55
CA ASN A 174 -17.08 -1.11 2.57
C ASN A 174 -15.97 -1.19 1.52
N ILE A 175 -14.96 -2.00 1.78
CA ILE A 175 -13.84 -2.22 0.85
C ILE A 175 -14.18 -3.17 -0.31
N TRP A 176 -15.38 -3.79 -0.30
CA TRP A 176 -15.75 -4.85 -1.25
C TRP A 176 -16.49 -4.34 -2.50
N GLN A 177 -16.51 -3.03 -2.71
CA GLN A 177 -17.14 -2.40 -3.86
C GLN A 177 -16.31 -2.58 -5.14
N ASP A 178 -16.95 -2.87 -6.29
CA ASP A 178 -16.28 -3.18 -7.55
C ASP A 178 -15.42 -2.02 -8.10
N TRP A 179 -15.85 -0.76 -7.86
CA TRP A 179 -15.08 0.40 -8.30
C TRP A 179 -13.73 0.58 -7.59
N LEU A 180 -13.46 -0.23 -6.54
CA LEU A 180 -12.20 -0.23 -5.77
C LEU A 180 -11.14 -1.20 -6.32
N ASP A 181 -11.33 -1.81 -7.47
CA ASP A 181 -10.40 -2.79 -8.04
C ASP A 181 -9.03 -2.24 -8.45
N ARG A 182 -8.90 -0.93 -8.53
CA ARG A 182 -7.64 -0.28 -8.91
C ARG A 182 -7.07 0.56 -7.75
N TYR A 183 -6.42 1.68 -8.08
CA TYR A 183 -5.78 2.58 -7.10
C TYR A 183 -6.77 3.23 -6.14
N GLN A 184 -8.06 3.27 -6.49
CA GLN A 184 -9.10 3.90 -5.67
C GLN A 184 -9.20 3.29 -4.26
N LEU A 185 -8.95 1.99 -4.11
CA LEU A 185 -9.01 1.29 -2.81
C LEU A 185 -8.13 1.97 -1.74
N GLU A 186 -6.89 2.29 -2.10
CA GLU A 186 -5.94 2.88 -1.16
C GLU A 186 -6.36 4.28 -0.72
N TYR A 187 -6.91 5.08 -1.63
CA TYR A 187 -7.43 6.42 -1.32
C TYR A 187 -8.75 6.35 -0.55
N TYR A 188 -9.63 5.43 -0.90
CA TYR A 188 -10.87 5.17 -0.19
C TYR A 188 -10.61 4.83 1.27
N LEU A 189 -9.76 3.82 1.52
CA LEU A 189 -9.45 3.38 2.87
C LEU A 189 -8.78 4.50 3.69
N HIS A 190 -7.87 5.25 3.07
CA HIS A 190 -7.23 6.41 3.69
C HIS A 190 -8.25 7.50 4.04
N TYR A 191 -9.17 7.83 3.12
CA TYR A 191 -10.25 8.77 3.35
C TYR A 191 -11.13 8.34 4.53
N LYS A 192 -11.62 7.12 4.50
CA LYS A 192 -12.48 6.57 5.58
C LYS A 192 -11.74 6.55 6.92
N ALA A 193 -10.49 6.14 6.97
CA ALA A 193 -9.70 6.15 8.21
C ALA A 193 -9.64 7.55 8.84
N LEU A 194 -9.40 8.58 8.04
CA LEU A 194 -9.27 9.96 8.55
C LEU A 194 -10.62 10.57 8.92
N THR A 195 -11.64 10.39 8.09
CA THR A 195 -12.97 11.01 8.32
C THR A 195 -13.78 10.32 9.41
N LEU A 196 -13.50 9.04 9.69
CA LEU A 196 -14.12 8.30 10.78
C LEU A 196 -13.40 8.45 12.13
N GLY A 197 -12.33 9.27 12.19
CA GLY A 197 -11.66 9.61 13.43
C GLY A 197 -10.69 8.55 13.97
N TYR A 198 -10.20 7.65 13.12
CA TYR A 198 -9.13 6.73 13.52
C TYR A 198 -7.86 7.51 13.88
N ARG A 199 -7.13 7.07 14.92
CA ARG A 199 -5.89 7.70 15.36
C ARG A 199 -4.80 7.52 14.30
N PHE A 200 -4.50 8.61 13.61
CA PHE A 200 -3.62 8.67 12.45
C PHE A 200 -2.27 9.30 12.76
N VAL A 201 -1.21 8.80 12.12
CA VAL A 201 0.11 9.43 12.13
C VAL A 201 0.88 9.12 10.84
N GLU A 202 1.75 10.05 10.43
CA GLU A 202 2.74 9.81 9.40
C GLU A 202 4.09 9.41 9.98
N ARG A 203 4.78 8.50 9.30
CA ARG A 203 6.15 8.07 9.66
C ARG A 203 7.08 8.14 8.45
N PRO A 204 8.35 8.50 8.66
CA PRO A 204 9.29 8.63 7.56
C PRO A 204 9.58 7.29 6.91
N VAL A 205 9.47 7.24 5.59
CA VAL A 205 9.89 6.10 4.76
C VAL A 205 10.65 6.58 3.54
N SER A 206 11.40 5.66 2.95
CA SER A 206 12.16 5.89 1.73
C SER A 206 11.40 5.37 0.53
N LYS A 207 11.48 6.07 -0.60
CA LYS A 207 10.99 5.57 -1.90
C LYS A 207 12.07 5.75 -2.94
N THR A 208 12.69 4.64 -3.27
CA THR A 208 13.79 4.60 -4.25
C THR A 208 13.28 4.12 -5.60
N TYR A 209 14.00 4.47 -6.66
CA TYR A 209 13.69 4.05 -8.03
C TYR A 209 14.89 3.31 -8.64
N PRO A 210 15.20 2.09 -8.17
CA PRO A 210 16.46 1.39 -8.47
C PRO A 210 16.66 1.05 -9.96
N PHE A 211 15.62 1.16 -10.78
CA PHE A 211 15.66 0.78 -12.20
C PHE A 211 15.29 1.92 -13.14
N ARG A 212 15.70 3.13 -12.83
CA ARG A 212 15.33 4.35 -13.57
C ARG A 212 15.61 4.29 -15.09
N ASN A 213 16.57 3.49 -15.52
CA ASN A 213 17.00 3.39 -16.91
C ASN A 213 16.35 2.24 -17.71
N LYS A 214 15.45 1.44 -17.11
CA LYS A 214 14.84 0.27 -17.76
C LYS A 214 13.32 0.37 -17.86
N GLY A 215 12.80 1.45 -18.49
CA GLY A 215 11.38 1.59 -18.86
C GLY A 215 10.42 1.81 -17.68
N GLY A 216 9.47 2.68 -17.88
CA GLY A 216 8.27 3.04 -17.12
C GLY A 216 8.11 2.60 -15.66
N TYR A 217 8.36 3.51 -14.73
CA TYR A 217 8.24 3.27 -13.27
C TYR A 217 6.82 3.34 -12.70
N SER A 218 5.87 3.76 -13.48
CA SER A 218 4.50 3.93 -13.04
C SER A 218 3.57 3.74 -14.23
N HIS A 219 2.64 2.83 -14.11
CA HIS A 219 1.54 2.67 -15.05
C HIS A 219 0.47 3.77 -14.89
N ILE A 220 0.72 4.77 -14.02
CA ILE A 220 -0.19 5.89 -13.79
C ILE A 220 0.11 6.99 -14.80
N SER A 221 -0.83 7.26 -15.70
CA SER A 221 -0.82 8.45 -16.56
C SER A 221 -1.29 9.67 -15.75
N PRO A 222 -0.46 10.73 -15.61
CA PRO A 222 -0.79 11.84 -14.71
C PRO A 222 -2.13 12.53 -15.01
N MET A 223 -2.55 12.63 -16.27
CA MET A 223 -3.78 13.34 -16.64
C MET A 223 -5.02 12.44 -16.62
N ARG A 224 -4.93 11.19 -17.07
CA ARG A 224 -6.08 10.28 -17.20
C ARG A 224 -6.43 9.57 -15.90
N ASP A 225 -5.41 9.13 -15.16
CA ASP A 225 -5.61 8.32 -13.96
C ASP A 225 -5.84 9.20 -12.73
N TRP A 226 -5.44 10.47 -12.77
CA TRP A 226 -5.63 11.40 -11.68
C TRP A 226 -7.12 11.67 -11.38
N TRP A 227 -7.94 11.86 -12.43
CA TRP A 227 -9.38 12.03 -12.26
C TRP A 227 -10.05 10.75 -11.71
N GLN A 228 -9.55 9.57 -12.10
CA GLN A 228 -10.03 8.30 -11.53
C GLN A 228 -9.71 8.16 -10.03
N ILE A 229 -8.68 8.84 -9.54
CA ILE A 229 -8.28 8.83 -8.13
C ILE A 229 -9.05 9.89 -7.34
N VAL A 230 -9.12 11.10 -7.85
CA VAL A 230 -9.66 12.26 -7.12
C VAL A 230 -11.19 12.35 -7.24
N GLY A 231 -11.74 12.03 -8.39
CA GLY A 231 -13.19 12.08 -8.64
C GLY A 231 -14.01 11.29 -7.62
N PRO A 232 -13.66 10.01 -7.32
CA PRO A 232 -14.35 9.24 -6.29
C PRO A 232 -14.31 9.86 -4.90
N LEU A 233 -13.24 10.58 -4.54
CA LEU A 233 -13.14 11.24 -3.23
C LEU A 233 -14.12 12.40 -3.08
N PHE A 234 -14.38 13.16 -4.15
CA PHE A 234 -15.44 14.16 -4.16
C PHE A 234 -16.82 13.51 -4.00
N LEU A 235 -17.06 12.38 -4.68
CA LEU A 235 -18.32 11.65 -4.55
C LEU A 235 -18.53 11.09 -3.14
N LEU A 236 -17.47 10.61 -2.49
CA LEU A 236 -17.51 10.20 -1.09
C LEU A 236 -17.84 11.36 -0.16
N LYS A 237 -17.24 12.54 -0.37
CA LYS A 237 -17.52 13.73 0.43
C LYS A 237 -18.95 14.22 0.27
N MET A 238 -19.53 14.07 -0.92
CA MET A 238 -20.93 14.45 -1.20
C MET A 238 -21.94 13.38 -0.76
N GLY A 239 -21.49 12.24 -0.22
CA GLY A 239 -22.37 11.12 0.13
C GLY A 239 -22.98 10.40 -1.08
N ALA A 240 -22.45 10.63 -2.29
CA ALA A 240 -22.90 9.98 -3.51
C ALA A 240 -22.24 8.60 -3.72
N LYS A 241 -21.26 8.26 -2.89
CA LYS A 241 -20.62 6.94 -2.75
C LYS A 241 -20.35 6.66 -1.28
N ASP A 242 -20.48 5.40 -0.89
CA ASP A 242 -20.12 4.89 0.45
C ASP A 242 -18.72 4.28 0.46
#